data_cafce4939a2e483150d23e40aa20189d
#
_entry.id   cafce4939a2e483150d23e40aa20189d
#
_cell.length_a   1.000
_cell.length_b   1.000
_cell.length_c   1.000
_cell.angle_alpha   90.00
_cell.angle_beta   90.00
_cell.angle_gamma   90.00
#
_symmetry.space_group_name_H-M   'P 1'
#
loop_
_entity.id
_entity.type
_entity.pdbx_description
1 polymer ?
#
loop_
_entity_poly.entity_id
_entity_poly.type
_entity_poly.pdbx_seq_one_letter_code
_entity_poly.pdbx_strand_id
1 'polypeptide(L)'
;MSRHSQDERLGLPQPPARLPLLLLLLAAAVPLSQAGVYYATAYWMPTEKTIQVKNVLDRKGDAYGFYNNSVKTTGWGILEIKAGYGSQSLSNEIIMFAAGFLEGYLTAPKQDQWTRENIKYYKSDPFWRHADYVMAQMDGLFAGATKRAVLEGKKPMTLFQIQFLNAIGDLLDLIPSLSPTKNSSLKFFKRWDMGHCSALIKVLPGFENIFFAHSSWYTYAAMLRIYKHWDFNIVDKDTSSSRLSFSSYPGFLESLDDFYLLSSGLVLLQTTNSVYNKTLLQHVVPQSLLAWQRVRVASMMANNGKQWAEVFSKYNSGTYNNQYMVLDLKKVNLNHSLDEGTLYIVEQIPTYVEYSEQTAILRRGYWPSYNIPFHEKVYNWSGYPILVKKLGLDYSYDLASRAKIFRRDQGKVTDMESMKYIMRYNNYKQDPYSKGDPCNTICCREDLNSHSPSPGGCYDTKVADIYLASKYKAYAISGPTVQGGLPVFHWSRFNKTLHEGMPEAYNFDFITMKPIL
;
A
#
# COMPACT_ATOMS: atom_id res chain seq x y z
N MET A 1 -64.93 -14.87 -2.91
CA MET A 1 -64.56 -14.01 -1.81
C MET A 1 -63.03 -14.14 -1.68
N SER A 2 -62.26 -13.47 -2.46
CA SER A 2 -61.64 -12.13 -2.48
C SER A 2 -60.92 -11.78 -1.19
N ARG A 3 -59.64 -11.75 -1.26
CA ARG A 3 -58.82 -10.62 -0.74
C ARG A 3 -57.44 -10.62 -1.42
N HIS A 4 -57.28 -9.68 -2.35
CA HIS A 4 -55.99 -9.16 -2.77
C HIS A 4 -55.28 -8.52 -1.59
N SER A 5 -54.02 -8.84 -1.37
CA SER A 5 -53.09 -7.96 -0.66
C SER A 5 -52.02 -7.55 -1.65
N GLN A 6 -52.04 -6.27 -2.01
CA GLN A 6 -50.98 -5.59 -2.73
C GLN A 6 -49.81 -5.39 -1.76
N ASP A 7 -48.69 -6.04 -2.04
CA ASP A 7 -47.38 -5.70 -1.44
C ASP A 7 -46.75 -4.58 -2.29
N GLU A 8 -46.98 -3.37 -1.87
CA GLU A 8 -46.15 -2.22 -2.31
C GLU A 8 -44.72 -2.40 -1.76
N ARG A 9 -43.83 -2.95 -2.57
CA ARG A 9 -42.40 -2.87 -2.30
C ARG A 9 -41.96 -1.44 -2.54
N LEU A 10 -41.87 -0.67 -1.45
CA LEU A 10 -41.13 0.58 -1.41
C LEU A 10 -39.67 0.30 -1.87
N GLY A 11 -39.35 0.79 -3.07
CA GLY A 11 -38.00 0.77 -3.60
C GLY A 11 -37.08 1.61 -2.71
N LEU A 12 -36.24 0.95 -1.93
CA LEU A 12 -35.15 1.60 -1.25
C LEU A 12 -34.22 2.24 -2.31
N PRO A 13 -33.86 3.51 -2.16
CA PRO A 13 -32.93 4.15 -3.08
C PRO A 13 -31.60 3.40 -3.06
N GLN A 14 -31.10 3.04 -4.23
CA GLN A 14 -29.77 2.45 -4.41
C GLN A 14 -28.73 3.36 -3.75
N PRO A 15 -27.77 2.80 -2.98
CA PRO A 15 -26.73 3.61 -2.39
C PRO A 15 -25.92 4.32 -3.49
N PRO A 16 -25.52 5.58 -3.27
CA PRO A 16 -24.86 6.40 -4.28
C PRO A 16 -23.63 5.70 -4.81
N ALA A 17 -23.45 5.82 -6.12
CA ALA A 17 -22.28 5.31 -6.83
C ALA A 17 -21.00 5.79 -6.13
N ARG A 18 -20.12 4.85 -5.83
CA ARG A 18 -18.86 4.96 -5.10
C ARG A 18 -18.06 6.19 -5.48
N LEU A 19 -17.71 7.03 -4.51
CA LEU A 19 -16.72 8.09 -4.68
C LEU A 19 -15.36 7.46 -4.97
N PRO A 20 -14.69 7.81 -6.04
CA PRO A 20 -13.30 7.48 -6.21
C PRO A 20 -12.46 8.28 -5.22
N LEU A 21 -11.45 7.67 -4.63
CA LEU A 21 -10.49 8.29 -3.70
C LEU A 21 -9.84 9.58 -4.27
N LEU A 22 -9.81 9.72 -5.58
CA LEU A 22 -9.28 10.91 -6.27
C LEU A 22 -10.12 12.18 -6.10
N LEU A 23 -11.38 12.11 -5.69
CA LEU A 23 -12.26 13.29 -5.50
C LEU A 23 -12.15 13.93 -4.10
N LEU A 24 -11.38 13.35 -3.16
CA LEU A 24 -11.06 13.94 -1.86
C LEU A 24 -10.09 15.13 -1.91
N LEU A 25 -9.68 15.56 -3.07
CA LEU A 25 -8.51 16.38 -3.33
C LEU A 25 -8.75 17.91 -3.39
N LEU A 26 -9.77 18.47 -2.78
CA LEU A 26 -10.10 19.90 -2.89
C LEU A 26 -10.15 20.66 -1.55
N ALA A 27 -9.09 20.59 -0.74
CA ALA A 27 -8.98 21.42 0.45
C ALA A 27 -7.69 22.26 0.44
N ALA A 28 -7.81 23.56 0.64
CA ALA A 28 -6.67 24.46 0.78
C ALA A 28 -6.01 24.26 2.16
N ALA A 29 -4.72 23.99 2.23
CA ALA A 29 -3.97 23.89 3.44
C ALA A 29 -3.63 25.29 4.02
N VAL A 30 -3.71 25.41 5.34
CA VAL A 30 -3.19 26.55 6.12
C VAL A 30 -1.96 26.06 6.88
N PRO A 31 -0.85 26.82 6.96
CA PRO A 31 0.34 26.39 7.68
C PRO A 31 0.08 26.38 9.19
N LEU A 32 0.19 25.22 9.81
CA LEU A 32 -0.13 24.96 11.22
C LEU A 32 1.13 24.82 12.11
N SER A 33 2.08 25.75 11.99
CA SER A 33 3.37 25.67 12.72
C SER A 33 3.38 26.30 14.13
N GLN A 34 2.26 26.88 14.62
CA GLN A 34 2.21 27.56 15.91
C GLN A 34 1.23 26.88 16.89
N ALA A 35 1.52 26.98 18.20
CA ALA A 35 0.58 26.61 19.25
C ALA A 35 -0.71 27.44 19.07
N GLY A 36 -1.88 26.78 19.02
CA GLY A 36 -3.14 27.48 18.78
C GLY A 36 -4.32 26.54 18.59
N VAL A 37 -5.49 27.14 18.50
CA VAL A 37 -6.74 26.45 18.20
C VAL A 37 -7.05 26.62 16.71
N TYR A 38 -7.23 25.51 16.02
CA TYR A 38 -7.53 25.47 14.59
C TYR A 38 -8.97 25.02 14.41
N TYR A 39 -9.73 25.79 13.65
CA TYR A 39 -11.13 25.51 13.36
C TYR A 39 -11.30 25.13 11.91
N ALA A 40 -12.19 24.18 11.63
CA ALA A 40 -12.63 23.90 10.27
C ALA A 40 -14.09 23.45 10.25
N THR A 41 -14.72 23.67 9.09
CA THR A 41 -16.08 23.24 8.79
C THR A 41 -16.12 22.62 7.40
N ALA A 42 -16.71 21.46 7.33
CA ALA A 42 -16.94 20.71 6.10
C ALA A 42 -18.41 20.84 5.66
N TYR A 43 -18.61 21.04 4.37
CA TYR A 43 -19.91 21.12 3.72
C TYR A 43 -19.96 20.04 2.64
N TRP A 44 -20.95 19.19 2.70
CA TRP A 44 -21.19 18.20 1.67
C TRP A 44 -21.83 18.84 0.45
N MET A 45 -21.25 18.60 -0.71
CA MET A 45 -21.73 19.10 -2.00
C MET A 45 -22.41 17.94 -2.76
N PRO A 46 -23.75 17.78 -2.67
CA PRO A 46 -24.44 16.59 -3.18
C PRO A 46 -24.27 16.37 -4.68
N THR A 47 -24.29 17.45 -5.47
CA THR A 47 -24.15 17.41 -6.94
C THR A 47 -22.78 16.92 -7.37
N GLU A 48 -21.73 17.40 -6.71
CA GLU A 48 -20.34 17.08 -7.02
C GLU A 48 -19.83 15.86 -6.23
N LYS A 49 -20.61 15.42 -5.23
CA LYS A 49 -20.24 14.34 -4.29
C LYS A 49 -18.86 14.57 -3.66
N THR A 50 -18.59 15.81 -3.26
CA THR A 50 -17.33 16.25 -2.64
C THR A 50 -17.58 17.00 -1.33
N ILE A 51 -16.50 17.30 -0.59
CA ILE A 51 -16.54 18.18 0.57
C ILE A 51 -15.86 19.50 0.23
N GLN A 52 -16.56 20.61 0.47
CA GLN A 52 -15.96 21.92 0.59
C GLN A 52 -15.58 22.16 2.06
N VAL A 53 -14.35 22.63 2.33
CA VAL A 53 -13.90 22.93 3.69
C VAL A 53 -13.60 24.41 3.83
N LYS A 54 -13.94 24.99 5.02
CA LYS A 54 -13.57 26.35 5.40
C LYS A 54 -12.87 26.34 6.77
N ASN A 55 -11.84 27.16 6.92
CA ASN A 55 -11.06 27.27 8.18
C ASN A 55 -11.74 28.21 9.19
N VAL A 56 -13.01 27.96 9.44
CA VAL A 56 -13.84 28.68 10.43
C VAL A 56 -14.70 27.68 11.17
N LEU A 57 -15.18 28.04 12.36
CA LEU A 57 -16.18 27.26 13.06
C LEU A 57 -17.58 27.73 12.65
N ASP A 58 -18.23 27.00 11.75
CA ASP A 58 -19.61 27.22 11.36
C ASP A 58 -20.48 26.04 11.79
N ARG A 59 -21.33 26.27 12.79
CA ARG A 59 -22.23 25.22 13.35
C ARG A 59 -23.36 24.81 12.39
N LYS A 60 -23.52 25.51 11.28
CA LYS A 60 -24.47 25.15 10.21
C LYS A 60 -23.87 24.22 9.17
N GLY A 61 -22.56 23.95 9.21
CA GLY A 61 -21.90 22.99 8.35
C GLY A 61 -22.27 21.55 8.69
N ASP A 62 -22.06 20.66 7.72
CA ASP A 62 -22.40 19.23 7.85
C ASP A 62 -21.47 18.48 8.81
N ALA A 63 -20.20 18.93 8.91
CA ALA A 63 -19.31 18.61 10.01
C ALA A 63 -18.50 19.85 10.39
N TYR A 64 -18.30 20.08 11.67
CA TYR A 64 -17.50 21.20 12.18
C TYR A 64 -16.76 20.80 13.44
N GLY A 65 -15.62 21.45 13.68
CA GLY A 65 -14.83 21.13 14.84
C GLY A 65 -13.59 22.00 14.98
N PHE A 66 -12.82 21.67 15.98
CA PHE A 66 -11.54 22.30 16.20
C PHE A 66 -10.48 21.29 16.64
N TYR A 67 -9.26 21.65 16.40
CA TYR A 67 -8.09 21.04 16.96
C TYR A 67 -7.31 22.07 17.79
N ASN A 68 -7.17 21.83 19.08
CA ASN A 68 -6.33 22.63 19.99
C ASN A 68 -4.94 21.97 20.11
N ASN A 69 -3.93 22.62 19.56
CA ASN A 69 -2.55 22.17 19.66
C ASN A 69 -1.92 22.63 20.99
N SER A 70 -2.37 22.06 22.09
CA SER A 70 -1.84 22.33 23.43
C SER A 70 -0.78 21.30 23.87
N VAL A 71 -0.23 20.51 22.96
CA VAL A 71 0.71 19.40 23.26
C VAL A 71 1.94 19.89 24.01
N LYS A 72 2.49 21.07 23.65
CA LYS A 72 3.68 21.63 24.32
C LYS A 72 3.40 22.09 25.76
N THR A 73 2.14 22.43 26.07
CA THR A 73 1.76 22.97 27.38
C THR A 73 1.10 21.95 28.29
N THR A 74 0.37 20.99 27.71
CA THR A 74 -0.42 20.00 28.47
C THR A 74 -0.05 18.56 28.20
N GLY A 75 0.81 18.30 27.20
CA GLY A 75 1.10 16.96 26.69
C GLY A 75 0.03 16.39 25.74
N TRP A 76 -1.08 17.13 25.52
CA TRP A 76 -2.23 16.67 24.75
C TRP A 76 -2.62 17.65 23.64
N GLY A 77 -2.98 17.11 22.47
CA GLY A 77 -3.82 17.81 21.51
C GLY A 77 -5.29 17.49 21.79
N ILE A 78 -6.18 18.47 21.66
CA ILE A 78 -7.63 18.29 21.86
C ILE A 78 -8.31 18.47 20.51
N LEU A 79 -8.97 17.41 20.05
CA LEU A 79 -9.80 17.44 18.85
C LEU A 79 -11.26 17.28 19.25
N GLU A 80 -12.13 18.20 18.78
CA GLU A 80 -13.57 18.02 18.87
C GLU A 80 -14.19 18.21 17.50
N ILE A 81 -15.00 17.24 17.09
CA ILE A 81 -15.74 17.24 15.83
C ILE A 81 -17.19 16.89 16.10
N LYS A 82 -18.09 17.68 15.53
CA LYS A 82 -19.52 17.39 15.44
C LYS A 82 -19.91 17.25 13.97
N ALA A 83 -20.72 16.26 13.66
CA ALA A 83 -21.17 15.98 12.30
C ALA A 83 -22.65 15.59 12.28
N GLY A 84 -23.34 15.92 11.18
CA GLY A 84 -24.76 15.61 11.01
C GLY A 84 -25.72 16.59 11.67
N TYR A 85 -25.22 17.73 12.16
CA TYR A 85 -26.03 18.79 12.77
C TYR A 85 -26.27 19.98 11.83
N GLY A 86 -25.82 19.88 10.58
CA GLY A 86 -26.04 20.89 9.54
C GLY A 86 -27.48 20.94 9.06
N SER A 87 -27.75 21.86 8.14
CA SER A 87 -29.08 22.07 7.57
C SER A 87 -29.53 20.98 6.58
N GLN A 88 -28.61 20.15 6.12
CA GLN A 88 -28.90 19.07 5.18
C GLN A 88 -29.24 17.76 5.90
N SER A 89 -30.27 17.08 5.42
CA SER A 89 -30.53 15.70 5.85
C SER A 89 -29.59 14.76 5.11
N LEU A 90 -28.53 14.30 5.79
CA LEU A 90 -27.49 13.43 5.26
C LEU A 90 -27.69 11.99 5.75
N SER A 91 -27.31 11.01 4.92
CA SER A 91 -27.22 9.63 5.38
C SER A 91 -26.10 9.46 6.43
N ASN A 92 -26.24 8.45 7.28
CA ASN A 92 -25.24 8.18 8.31
C ASN A 92 -23.83 7.94 7.72
N GLU A 93 -23.76 7.35 6.52
CA GLU A 93 -22.49 7.16 5.84
C GLU A 93 -21.84 8.48 5.45
N ILE A 94 -22.63 9.47 4.98
CA ILE A 94 -22.11 10.80 4.62
C ILE A 94 -21.71 11.58 5.87
N ILE A 95 -22.48 11.48 6.95
CA ILE A 95 -22.15 12.11 8.25
C ILE A 95 -20.81 11.58 8.76
N MET A 96 -20.63 10.26 8.77
CA MET A 96 -19.38 9.64 9.20
C MET A 96 -18.20 9.97 8.28
N PHE A 97 -18.46 10.03 6.98
CA PHE A 97 -17.47 10.45 5.99
C PHE A 97 -17.01 11.90 6.23
N ALA A 98 -17.92 12.83 6.44
CA ALA A 98 -17.62 14.25 6.71
C ALA A 98 -16.87 14.43 8.04
N ALA A 99 -17.23 13.65 9.07
CA ALA A 99 -16.53 13.63 10.34
C ALA A 99 -15.07 13.15 10.19
N GLY A 100 -14.86 12.01 9.53
CA GLY A 100 -13.53 11.46 9.27
C GLY A 100 -12.69 12.36 8.37
N PHE A 101 -13.29 12.99 7.35
CA PHE A 101 -12.63 13.97 6.51
C PHE A 101 -12.12 15.16 7.34
N LEU A 102 -12.98 15.71 8.20
CA LEU A 102 -12.63 16.88 9.01
C LEU A 102 -11.56 16.54 10.05
N GLU A 103 -11.62 15.37 10.65
CA GLU A 103 -10.58 14.86 11.55
C GLU A 103 -9.25 14.75 10.85
N GLY A 104 -9.19 14.07 9.69
CA GLY A 104 -7.99 13.98 8.87
C GLY A 104 -7.47 15.36 8.47
N TYR A 105 -8.35 16.27 8.06
CA TYR A 105 -7.99 17.64 7.70
C TYR A 105 -7.37 18.43 8.87
N LEU A 106 -7.91 18.27 10.08
CA LEU A 106 -7.44 18.97 11.28
C LEU A 106 -6.20 18.33 11.92
N THR A 107 -5.99 17.02 11.76
CA THR A 107 -4.93 16.26 12.46
C THR A 107 -3.78 15.82 11.56
N ALA A 108 -3.99 15.65 10.26
CA ALA A 108 -2.93 15.26 9.32
C ALA A 108 -1.68 16.16 9.36
N PRO A 109 -1.77 17.48 9.57
CA PRO A 109 -0.61 18.33 9.76
C PRO A 109 0.30 17.94 10.94
N LYS A 110 -0.18 17.16 11.89
CA LYS A 110 0.59 16.78 13.09
C LYS A 110 1.71 15.79 12.85
N GLN A 111 1.50 14.80 12.00
CA GLN A 111 2.54 13.80 11.74
C GLN A 111 3.69 14.42 10.95
N ASP A 112 3.38 15.27 9.97
CA ASP A 112 4.39 16.04 9.25
C ASP A 112 5.12 17.01 10.19
N GLN A 113 4.40 17.70 11.07
CA GLN A 113 4.98 18.59 12.08
C GLN A 113 5.91 17.83 13.03
N TRP A 114 5.47 16.69 13.56
CA TRP A 114 6.29 15.88 14.46
C TRP A 114 7.58 15.40 13.75
N THR A 115 7.45 14.93 12.51
CA THR A 115 8.58 14.52 11.69
C THR A 115 9.56 15.69 11.48
N ARG A 116 9.06 16.86 11.08
CA ARG A 116 9.91 18.05 10.85
C ARG A 116 10.54 18.62 12.13
N GLU A 117 9.83 18.54 13.26
CA GLU A 117 10.40 18.93 14.57
C GLU A 117 11.55 17.99 14.95
N ASN A 118 11.40 16.68 14.81
CA ASN A 118 12.46 15.72 15.09
C ASN A 118 13.66 15.90 14.15
N ILE A 119 13.43 16.11 12.86
CA ILE A 119 14.49 16.46 11.90
C ILE A 119 15.28 17.69 12.38
N LYS A 120 14.58 18.73 12.82
CA LYS A 120 15.21 19.96 13.30
C LYS A 120 16.07 19.74 14.56
N TYR A 121 15.59 18.93 15.51
CA TYR A 121 16.28 18.69 16.78
C TYR A 121 17.44 17.69 16.64
N TYR A 122 17.29 16.67 15.79
CA TYR A 122 18.22 15.55 15.69
C TYR A 122 19.01 15.54 14.38
N LYS A 123 19.37 16.70 13.84
CA LYS A 123 20.11 16.84 12.57
C LYS A 123 21.42 16.04 12.49
N SER A 124 22.07 15.81 13.61
CA SER A 124 23.30 15.01 13.68
C SER A 124 23.06 13.50 13.67
N ASP A 125 21.84 13.04 13.97
CA ASP A 125 21.47 11.63 13.90
C ASP A 125 21.32 11.22 12.43
N PRO A 126 22.04 10.17 11.96
CA PRO A 126 21.97 9.73 10.57
C PRO A 126 20.55 9.38 10.10
N PHE A 127 19.72 8.79 10.96
CA PHE A 127 18.34 8.44 10.62
C PHE A 127 17.51 9.68 10.30
N TRP A 128 17.54 10.69 11.18
CA TRP A 128 16.76 11.92 11.00
C TRP A 128 17.28 12.78 9.85
N ARG A 129 18.59 12.72 9.59
CA ARG A 129 19.19 13.37 8.41
C ARG A 129 18.68 12.73 7.10
N HIS A 130 18.57 11.40 7.04
CA HIS A 130 17.99 10.73 5.88
C HIS A 130 16.46 10.94 5.76
N ALA A 131 15.75 11.05 6.89
CA ALA A 131 14.36 11.49 6.88
C ALA A 131 14.21 12.91 6.29
N ASP A 132 15.14 13.82 6.60
CA ASP A 132 15.17 15.17 6.01
C ASP A 132 15.34 15.12 4.48
N TYR A 133 16.23 14.26 3.96
CA TYR A 133 16.40 14.09 2.51
C TYR A 133 15.09 13.62 1.84
N VAL A 134 14.37 12.69 2.44
CA VAL A 134 13.08 12.21 1.94
C VAL A 134 12.03 13.33 1.98
N MET A 135 11.98 14.11 3.06
CA MET A 135 11.04 15.23 3.19
C MET A 135 11.40 16.39 2.25
N ALA A 136 12.67 16.66 2.01
CA ALA A 136 13.12 17.64 1.00
C ALA A 136 12.67 17.20 -0.42
N GLN A 137 12.73 15.90 -0.72
CA GLN A 137 12.20 15.37 -1.99
C GLN A 137 10.68 15.56 -2.10
N MET A 138 9.94 15.41 -0.99
CA MET A 138 8.49 15.69 -0.93
C MET A 138 8.20 17.16 -1.23
N ASP A 139 8.95 18.08 -0.62
CA ASP A 139 8.80 19.53 -0.85
C ASP A 139 9.12 19.89 -2.32
N GLY A 140 10.15 19.27 -2.90
CA GLY A 140 10.49 19.41 -4.31
C GLY A 140 9.40 18.89 -5.25
N LEU A 141 8.83 17.73 -4.95
CA LEU A 141 7.70 17.17 -5.71
C LEU A 141 6.49 18.11 -5.69
N PHE A 142 6.16 18.65 -4.53
CA PHE A 142 5.08 19.64 -4.38
C PHE A 142 5.34 20.91 -5.21
N ALA A 143 6.54 21.47 -5.11
CA ALA A 143 6.90 22.67 -5.85
C ALA A 143 6.83 22.45 -7.38
N GLY A 144 7.36 21.32 -7.86
CA GLY A 144 7.34 20.95 -9.27
C GLY A 144 5.93 20.73 -9.81
N ALA A 145 5.09 20.00 -9.07
CA ALA A 145 3.70 19.75 -9.43
C ALA A 145 2.88 21.06 -9.47
N THR A 146 3.11 21.95 -8.50
CA THR A 146 2.47 23.27 -8.45
C THR A 146 2.84 24.11 -9.66
N LYS A 147 4.14 24.20 -9.99
CA LYS A 147 4.62 24.94 -11.16
C LYS A 147 4.01 24.42 -12.46
N ARG A 148 3.94 23.11 -12.64
CA ARG A 148 3.35 22.50 -13.83
C ARG A 148 1.86 22.80 -13.95
N ALA A 149 1.10 22.67 -12.85
CA ALA A 149 -0.33 22.97 -12.83
C ALA A 149 -0.61 24.42 -13.23
N VAL A 150 0.15 25.38 -12.68
CA VAL A 150 0.03 26.81 -13.04
C VAL A 150 0.32 27.04 -14.52
N LEU A 151 1.37 26.42 -15.08
CA LEU A 151 1.71 26.53 -16.50
C LEU A 151 0.60 25.97 -17.42
N GLU A 152 -0.16 24.97 -16.97
CA GLU A 152 -1.26 24.38 -17.71
C GLU A 152 -2.62 25.05 -17.43
N GLY A 153 -2.66 26.12 -16.63
CA GLY A 153 -3.90 26.77 -16.22
C GLY A 153 -4.80 25.90 -15.35
N LYS A 154 -4.21 24.87 -14.69
CA LYS A 154 -4.92 23.96 -13.80
C LYS A 154 -4.74 24.37 -12.34
N LYS A 155 -5.69 23.95 -11.49
CA LYS A 155 -5.58 24.15 -10.04
C LYS A 155 -4.43 23.27 -9.48
N PRO A 156 -3.45 23.86 -8.78
CA PRO A 156 -2.40 23.09 -8.13
C PRO A 156 -2.93 22.14 -7.05
N MET A 157 -2.26 21.00 -6.89
CA MET A 157 -2.45 20.17 -5.72
C MET A 157 -1.89 20.86 -4.47
N THR A 158 -2.47 20.60 -3.32
CA THR A 158 -1.91 21.05 -2.04
C THR A 158 -0.82 20.10 -1.57
N LEU A 159 0.07 20.54 -0.68
CA LEU A 159 1.06 19.67 -0.05
C LEU A 159 0.39 18.47 0.65
N PHE A 160 -0.72 18.70 1.34
CA PHE A 160 -1.50 17.64 1.98
C PHE A 160 -1.94 16.55 0.98
N GLN A 161 -2.37 16.94 -0.21
CA GLN A 161 -2.78 15.98 -1.22
C GLN A 161 -1.63 15.09 -1.69
N ILE A 162 -0.44 15.66 -1.82
CA ILE A 162 0.76 14.90 -2.21
C ILE A 162 1.21 13.98 -1.06
N GLN A 163 1.13 14.45 0.19
CA GLN A 163 1.39 13.63 1.38
C GLN A 163 0.39 12.47 1.49
N PHE A 164 -0.90 12.74 1.24
CA PHE A 164 -1.95 11.75 1.25
C PHE A 164 -1.74 10.67 0.18
N LEU A 165 -1.32 11.04 -1.03
CA LEU A 165 -0.99 10.09 -2.09
C LEU A 165 0.14 9.14 -1.65
N ASN A 166 1.17 9.67 -0.99
CA ASN A 166 2.30 8.86 -0.52
C ASN A 166 1.94 8.00 0.71
N ALA A 167 0.92 8.38 1.46
CA ALA A 167 0.44 7.65 2.63
C ALA A 167 -0.63 6.58 2.30
N ILE A 168 -0.95 6.35 1.02
CA ILE A 168 -2.10 5.52 0.62
C ILE A 168 -2.06 4.11 1.23
N GLY A 169 -0.90 3.48 1.32
CA GLY A 169 -0.72 2.18 1.98
C GLY A 169 -1.02 2.27 3.48
N ASP A 170 -0.50 3.28 4.15
CA ASP A 170 -0.70 3.50 5.58
C ASP A 170 -2.17 3.79 5.92
N LEU A 171 -2.93 4.42 5.01
CA LEU A 171 -4.35 4.72 5.21
C LEU A 171 -5.22 3.47 5.38
N LEU A 172 -4.79 2.31 4.87
CA LEU A 172 -5.51 1.05 5.04
C LEU A 172 -5.67 0.68 6.52
N ASP A 173 -4.70 1.02 7.36
CA ASP A 173 -4.72 0.78 8.80
C ASP A 173 -5.05 2.05 9.60
N LEU A 174 -4.66 3.24 9.13
CA LEU A 174 -4.98 4.51 9.80
C LEU A 174 -6.48 4.76 9.89
N ILE A 175 -7.22 4.58 8.78
CA ILE A 175 -8.66 4.86 8.75
C ILE A 175 -9.43 3.96 9.73
N PRO A 176 -9.20 2.63 9.78
CA PRO A 176 -9.82 1.78 10.80
C PRO A 176 -9.41 2.12 12.23
N SER A 177 -8.20 2.62 12.47
CA SER A 177 -7.73 3.00 13.80
C SER A 177 -8.46 4.23 14.37
N LEU A 178 -8.89 5.14 13.50
CA LEU A 178 -9.58 6.38 13.85
C LEU A 178 -11.12 6.21 13.98
N SER A 179 -11.69 5.11 13.47
CA SER A 179 -13.14 4.86 13.48
C SER A 179 -13.51 3.58 14.24
N PRO A 180 -13.58 3.60 15.57
CA PRO A 180 -13.89 2.40 16.36
C PRO A 180 -15.35 1.94 16.29
N THR A 181 -16.22 2.58 15.52
CA THR A 181 -17.66 2.25 15.45
C THR A 181 -17.95 0.97 14.68
N LYS A 182 -18.71 0.10 15.33
CA LYS A 182 -18.84 -1.34 15.07
C LYS A 182 -19.47 -1.79 13.74
N ASN A 183 -20.10 -0.96 12.91
CA ASN A 183 -20.96 -1.53 11.85
C ASN A 183 -21.05 -0.86 10.46
N SER A 184 -20.62 0.36 10.23
CA SER A 184 -20.89 1.05 8.96
C SER A 184 -19.73 1.09 7.97
N SER A 185 -18.50 1.14 8.46
CA SER A 185 -17.30 1.22 7.62
C SER A 185 -16.90 -0.13 6.98
N LEU A 186 -17.33 -1.25 7.58
CA LEU A 186 -16.93 -2.61 7.16
C LEU A 186 -17.29 -2.98 5.71
N LYS A 187 -18.40 -2.46 5.16
CA LYS A 187 -18.77 -2.73 3.75
C LYS A 187 -17.92 -1.92 2.76
N PHE A 188 -17.58 -0.69 3.10
CA PHE A 188 -16.70 0.14 2.30
C PHE A 188 -15.27 -0.44 2.32
N PHE A 189 -14.76 -0.80 3.50
CA PHE A 189 -13.41 -1.35 3.69
C PHE A 189 -13.28 -2.83 3.31
N LYS A 190 -14.32 -3.67 3.42
CA LYS A 190 -14.27 -5.06 2.90
C LYS A 190 -13.88 -5.15 1.42
N ARG A 191 -14.10 -4.08 0.67
CA ARG A 191 -13.73 -4.01 -0.74
C ARG A 191 -12.33 -3.41 -0.95
N TRP A 192 -11.76 -2.76 0.07
CA TRP A 192 -10.38 -2.26 0.12
C TRP A 192 -9.42 -3.27 0.75
N ASP A 193 -9.96 -4.32 1.38
CA ASP A 193 -9.22 -5.45 1.98
C ASP A 193 -8.48 -6.31 0.93
N MET A 194 -8.44 -5.83 -0.32
CA MET A 194 -7.89 -6.49 -1.48
C MET A 194 -6.49 -6.04 -1.88
N GLY A 195 -5.80 -5.29 -1.03
CA GLY A 195 -4.36 -5.07 -1.16
C GLY A 195 -3.60 -6.36 -0.89
N HIS A 196 -3.68 -7.30 -1.84
CA HIS A 196 -2.98 -8.57 -1.78
C HIS A 196 -1.87 -8.53 -2.82
N CYS A 197 -0.80 -9.26 -2.58
CA CYS A 197 0.31 -9.40 -3.50
C CYS A 197 0.78 -10.84 -3.50
N SER A 198 1.50 -11.25 -4.52
CA SER A 198 2.24 -12.50 -4.52
C SER A 198 3.70 -12.20 -4.81
N ALA A 199 4.61 -12.77 -4.04
CA ALA A 199 6.04 -12.67 -4.29
C ALA A 199 6.70 -14.03 -4.23
N LEU A 200 7.77 -14.19 -4.99
CA LEU A 200 8.56 -15.41 -5.03
C LEU A 200 10.04 -15.05 -5.22
N ILE A 201 10.89 -15.61 -4.36
CA ILE A 201 12.33 -15.69 -4.57
C ILE A 201 12.63 -17.16 -4.88
N LYS A 202 13.24 -17.43 -6.02
CA LYS A 202 13.57 -18.78 -6.50
C LYS A 202 15.06 -18.92 -6.73
N VAL A 203 15.65 -19.92 -6.10
CA VAL A 203 17.04 -20.32 -6.32
C VAL A 203 17.04 -21.54 -7.21
N LEU A 204 17.81 -21.51 -8.30
CA LEU A 204 17.97 -22.67 -9.17
C LEU A 204 18.88 -23.73 -8.51
N PRO A 205 18.69 -25.01 -8.86
CA PRO A 205 19.59 -26.08 -8.44
C PRO A 205 21.05 -25.72 -8.68
N GLY A 206 21.96 -26.14 -7.79
CA GLY A 206 23.37 -25.79 -7.92
C GLY A 206 23.69 -24.29 -7.73
N PHE A 207 22.73 -23.47 -7.29
CA PHE A 207 22.88 -22.01 -7.18
C PHE A 207 23.23 -21.33 -8.53
N GLU A 208 22.77 -21.89 -9.66
CA GLU A 208 23.08 -21.37 -10.99
C GLU A 208 22.53 -19.98 -11.24
N ASN A 209 21.38 -19.65 -10.65
CA ASN A 209 20.78 -18.32 -10.69
C ASN A 209 19.82 -18.13 -9.50
N ILE A 210 19.48 -16.87 -9.23
CA ILE A 210 18.41 -16.50 -8.31
C ILE A 210 17.47 -15.54 -8.99
N PHE A 211 16.18 -15.91 -9.04
CA PHE A 211 15.09 -15.07 -9.53
C PHE A 211 14.29 -14.52 -8.37
N PHE A 212 13.75 -13.32 -8.55
CA PHE A 212 12.82 -12.72 -7.63
C PHE A 212 11.76 -11.94 -8.39
N ALA A 213 10.53 -12.05 -7.94
CA ALA A 213 9.39 -11.46 -8.63
C ALA A 213 8.28 -11.06 -7.66
N HIS A 214 7.51 -10.10 -8.10
CA HIS A 214 6.37 -9.55 -7.38
C HIS A 214 5.20 -9.30 -8.33
N SER A 215 4.00 -9.69 -7.92
CA SER A 215 2.73 -9.37 -8.60
C SER A 215 1.85 -8.57 -7.65
N SER A 216 1.57 -7.33 -8.02
CA SER A 216 0.76 -6.41 -7.20
C SER A 216 -0.72 -6.66 -7.44
N TRP A 217 -1.51 -6.69 -6.34
CA TRP A 217 -2.96 -6.78 -6.41
C TRP A 217 -3.59 -5.58 -5.71
N TYR A 218 -4.47 -4.91 -6.43
CA TYR A 218 -5.28 -3.82 -5.89
C TYR A 218 -6.43 -3.50 -6.84
N THR A 219 -7.09 -2.35 -6.64
CA THR A 219 -8.07 -1.87 -7.62
C THR A 219 -7.38 -1.57 -8.95
N TYR A 220 -8.01 -1.96 -10.07
CA TYR A 220 -7.49 -1.63 -11.40
C TYR A 220 -7.50 -0.12 -11.71
N ALA A 221 -8.23 0.68 -10.94
CA ALA A 221 -8.10 2.14 -10.99
C ALA A 221 -6.68 2.65 -10.63
N ALA A 222 -5.84 1.81 -10.05
CA ALA A 222 -4.43 2.10 -9.75
C ALA A 222 -3.45 1.65 -10.85
N MET A 223 -3.93 1.23 -12.03
CA MET A 223 -3.06 0.72 -13.11
C MET A 223 -2.33 1.81 -13.91
N LEU A 224 -2.36 3.06 -13.50
CA LEU A 224 -1.49 4.10 -14.06
C LEU A 224 -0.09 3.94 -13.45
N ARG A 225 0.71 3.07 -14.06
CA ARG A 225 2.01 2.64 -13.53
C ARG A 225 3.16 3.44 -14.10
N ILE A 226 4.18 3.70 -13.25
CA ILE A 226 5.48 4.23 -13.66
C ILE A 226 6.57 3.33 -13.09
N TYR A 227 7.54 2.95 -13.92
CA TYR A 227 8.79 2.37 -13.44
C TYR A 227 9.82 3.47 -13.35
N LYS A 228 10.45 3.63 -12.18
CA LYS A 228 11.36 4.74 -11.89
C LYS A 228 12.80 4.25 -11.78
N HIS A 229 13.70 5.03 -12.35
CA HIS A 229 15.14 4.91 -12.15
C HIS A 229 15.64 6.22 -11.55
N TRP A 230 16.10 6.19 -10.32
CA TRP A 230 16.66 7.34 -9.62
C TRP A 230 18.14 7.12 -9.40
N ASP A 231 18.92 8.17 -9.65
CA ASP A 231 20.35 8.22 -9.38
C ASP A 231 20.67 9.60 -8.81
N PHE A 232 20.83 9.67 -7.48
CA PHE A 232 21.00 10.90 -6.75
C PHE A 232 22.42 10.98 -6.18
N ASN A 233 23.22 11.94 -6.61
CA ASN A 233 24.57 12.14 -6.09
C ASN A 233 24.53 12.68 -4.65
N ILE A 234 24.15 11.84 -3.70
CA ILE A 234 24.11 12.15 -2.28
C ILE A 234 25.47 11.81 -1.67
N VAL A 235 26.15 12.84 -1.15
CA VAL A 235 27.42 12.69 -0.48
C VAL A 235 27.18 12.68 1.04
N ASP A 236 26.93 11.49 1.58
CA ASP A 236 26.77 11.25 3.02
C ASP A 236 27.36 9.88 3.36
N LYS A 237 28.24 9.81 4.36
CA LYS A 237 28.92 8.58 4.77
C LYS A 237 27.97 7.48 5.25
N ASP A 238 26.77 7.85 5.72
CA ASP A 238 25.76 6.94 6.24
C ASP A 238 24.72 6.55 5.16
N THR A 239 24.91 6.99 3.89
CA THR A 239 24.11 6.58 2.74
C THR A 239 24.76 5.39 2.05
N SER A 240 24.10 4.24 2.04
CA SER A 240 24.52 3.01 1.34
C SER A 240 23.94 2.89 -0.06
N SER A 241 22.78 3.52 -0.31
CA SER A 241 22.12 3.47 -1.61
C SER A 241 21.63 4.84 -2.04
N SER A 242 22.17 5.33 -3.14
CA SER A 242 21.78 6.59 -3.80
C SER A 242 21.12 6.35 -5.17
N ARG A 243 21.23 5.14 -5.71
CA ARG A 243 20.61 4.74 -6.97
C ARG A 243 19.57 3.64 -6.74
N LEU A 244 18.37 3.86 -7.27
CA LEU A 244 17.22 2.97 -7.08
C LEU A 244 16.49 2.76 -8.40
N SER A 245 16.06 1.52 -8.66
CA SER A 245 15.13 1.20 -9.74
C SER A 245 13.94 0.45 -9.16
N PHE A 246 12.74 0.93 -9.43
CA PHE A 246 11.55 0.41 -8.76
C PHE A 246 10.23 0.70 -9.51
N SER A 247 9.26 -0.16 -9.32
CA SER A 247 7.88 0.06 -9.77
C SER A 247 7.18 1.09 -8.88
N SER A 248 6.38 1.99 -9.46
CA SER A 248 5.74 3.09 -8.71
C SER A 248 4.53 3.67 -9.46
N TYR A 249 4.13 4.86 -9.04
CA TYR A 249 2.99 5.63 -9.56
C TYR A 249 3.37 7.11 -9.75
N PRO A 250 2.60 7.87 -10.57
CA PRO A 250 2.79 9.31 -10.65
C PRO A 250 2.63 9.97 -9.27
N GLY A 251 3.57 10.84 -8.88
CA GLY A 251 3.50 11.59 -7.63
C GLY A 251 3.87 10.82 -6.36
N PHE A 252 4.23 9.53 -6.45
CA PHE A 252 4.70 8.75 -5.31
C PHE A 252 6.22 8.88 -5.15
N LEU A 253 6.69 8.94 -3.92
CA LEU A 253 8.12 8.89 -3.57
C LEU A 253 8.55 7.50 -3.13
N GLU A 254 7.68 6.53 -3.24
CA GLU A 254 7.89 5.14 -2.88
C GLU A 254 7.41 4.21 -4.01
N SER A 255 7.67 2.94 -3.85
CA SER A 255 7.11 1.90 -4.73
C SER A 255 5.65 1.61 -4.40
N LEU A 256 5.24 1.62 -3.17
CA LEU A 256 4.01 1.11 -2.58
C LEU A 256 3.96 -0.43 -2.60
N ASP A 257 4.25 -1.05 -3.74
CA ASP A 257 4.37 -2.51 -3.91
C ASP A 257 5.74 -3.04 -3.47
N ASP A 258 6.67 -2.15 -3.13
CA ASP A 258 8.03 -2.41 -2.65
C ASP A 258 8.83 -3.42 -3.48
N PHE A 259 8.85 -3.20 -4.80
CA PHE A 259 9.79 -3.85 -5.70
C PHE A 259 10.94 -2.88 -5.99
N TYR A 260 12.05 -3.01 -5.24
CA TYR A 260 13.22 -2.14 -5.36
C TYR A 260 14.48 -2.93 -5.70
N LEU A 261 15.27 -2.36 -6.60
CA LEU A 261 16.66 -2.72 -6.89
C LEU A 261 17.54 -1.57 -6.41
N LEU A 262 18.38 -1.82 -5.40
CA LEU A 262 19.14 -0.79 -4.70
C LEU A 262 20.64 -0.87 -5.03
N SER A 263 21.34 0.28 -5.10
CA SER A 263 22.80 0.33 -5.33
C SER A 263 23.63 -0.25 -4.20
N SER A 264 23.05 -0.43 -3.02
CA SER A 264 23.66 -1.20 -1.93
C SER A 264 23.77 -2.71 -2.21
N GLY A 265 23.24 -3.19 -3.36
CA GLY A 265 23.16 -4.61 -3.70
C GLY A 265 21.98 -5.34 -3.02
N LEU A 266 21.08 -4.59 -2.39
CA LEU A 266 19.85 -5.14 -1.82
C LEU A 266 18.72 -5.13 -2.84
N VAL A 267 17.88 -6.14 -2.77
CA VAL A 267 16.55 -6.21 -3.43
C VAL A 267 15.50 -6.25 -2.34
N LEU A 268 14.47 -5.44 -2.50
CA LEU A 268 13.35 -5.40 -1.57
C LEU A 268 12.07 -5.85 -2.29
N LEU A 269 11.35 -6.78 -1.67
CA LEU A 269 10.02 -7.22 -2.05
C LEU A 269 9.10 -7.13 -0.83
N GLN A 270 7.79 -7.00 -1.03
CA GLN A 270 6.84 -7.08 0.07
C GLN A 270 5.52 -7.74 -0.34
N THR A 271 4.79 -8.24 0.64
CA THR A 271 3.35 -8.51 0.55
C THR A 271 2.66 -8.02 1.81
N THR A 272 1.50 -7.39 1.65
CA THR A 272 0.76 -6.81 2.77
C THR A 272 0.15 -7.88 3.65
N ASN A 273 0.32 -7.77 4.95
CA ASN A 273 -0.31 -8.61 5.97
C ASN A 273 -1.48 -7.84 6.61
N SER A 274 -2.64 -8.46 6.74
CA SER A 274 -3.78 -7.84 7.39
C SER A 274 -3.71 -8.01 8.91
N VAL A 275 -4.10 -6.97 9.66
CA VAL A 275 -4.25 -7.01 11.11
C VAL A 275 -5.74 -7.14 11.46
N TYR A 276 -6.18 -8.37 11.73
CA TYR A 276 -7.58 -8.68 12.05
C TYR A 276 -7.91 -8.41 13.51
N ASN A 277 -6.91 -8.40 14.37
CA ASN A 277 -7.06 -8.03 15.78
C ASN A 277 -7.11 -6.50 15.91
N LYS A 278 -8.33 -5.96 15.89
CA LYS A 278 -8.56 -4.51 15.94
C LYS A 278 -8.06 -3.84 17.23
N THR A 279 -7.81 -4.60 18.31
CA THR A 279 -7.27 -4.00 19.53
C THR A 279 -5.86 -3.47 19.34
N LEU A 280 -5.09 -4.03 18.40
CA LEU A 280 -3.75 -3.52 18.06
C LEU A 280 -3.81 -2.13 17.42
N LEU A 281 -4.86 -1.83 16.65
CA LEU A 281 -5.01 -0.53 15.99
C LEU A 281 -5.15 0.64 16.99
N GLN A 282 -5.55 0.38 18.24
CA GLN A 282 -5.60 1.40 19.29
C GLN A 282 -4.22 1.95 19.68
N HIS A 283 -3.16 1.26 19.30
CA HIS A 283 -1.78 1.66 19.56
C HIS A 283 -1.15 2.46 18.40
N VAL A 284 -1.89 2.71 17.35
CA VAL A 284 -1.45 3.60 16.26
C VAL A 284 -1.47 5.04 16.77
N VAL A 285 -0.32 5.69 16.76
CA VAL A 285 -0.13 7.05 17.31
C VAL A 285 0.56 7.96 16.29
N PRO A 286 0.29 9.27 16.33
CA PRO A 286 0.88 10.22 15.38
C PRO A 286 2.38 10.47 15.60
N GLN A 287 2.92 10.11 16.80
CA GLN A 287 4.37 10.22 17.11
C GLN A 287 5.15 9.04 16.52
N SER A 288 5.07 8.88 15.21
CA SER A 288 5.67 7.79 14.46
C SER A 288 5.98 8.23 13.02
N LEU A 289 6.74 7.43 12.29
CA LEU A 289 6.96 7.61 10.86
C LEU A 289 6.13 6.58 10.09
N LEU A 290 5.41 7.04 9.07
CA LEU A 290 4.66 6.17 8.16
C LEU A 290 5.58 5.12 7.50
N ALA A 291 5.00 4.00 7.11
CA ALA A 291 5.77 2.90 6.53
C ALA A 291 6.57 3.35 5.30
N TRP A 292 5.96 4.14 4.41
CA TRP A 292 6.64 4.64 3.22
C TRP A 292 7.90 5.47 3.53
N GLN A 293 7.86 6.30 4.59
CA GLN A 293 9.02 7.10 5.02
C GLN A 293 10.13 6.18 5.55
N ARG A 294 9.76 5.21 6.37
CA ARG A 294 10.73 4.25 6.97
C ARG A 294 11.35 3.34 5.92
N VAL A 295 10.58 2.85 4.96
CA VAL A 295 11.11 2.07 3.82
C VAL A 295 12.13 2.89 3.03
N ARG A 296 11.84 4.16 2.75
CA ARG A 296 12.75 5.05 2.04
C ARG A 296 14.04 5.29 2.83
N VAL A 297 13.93 5.62 4.12
CA VAL A 297 15.11 5.85 4.99
C VAL A 297 15.93 4.57 5.13
N ALA A 298 15.30 3.42 5.40
CA ALA A 298 16.01 2.14 5.52
C ALA A 298 16.71 1.75 4.21
N SER A 299 16.04 1.95 3.07
CA SER A 299 16.62 1.64 1.75
C SER A 299 17.79 2.55 1.36
N MET A 300 17.83 3.80 1.86
CA MET A 300 18.98 4.69 1.67
C MET A 300 20.16 4.31 2.56
N MET A 301 19.90 3.96 3.82
CA MET A 301 20.94 3.77 4.84
C MET A 301 21.54 2.36 4.86
N ALA A 302 20.73 1.33 4.59
CA ALA A 302 21.13 -0.05 4.86
C ALA A 302 22.08 -0.63 3.79
N ASN A 303 23.09 -1.35 4.27
CA ASN A 303 24.02 -2.11 3.43
C ASN A 303 23.81 -3.64 3.51
N ASN A 304 22.93 -4.12 4.38
CA ASN A 304 22.57 -5.53 4.52
C ASN A 304 21.15 -5.66 5.09
N GLY A 305 20.59 -6.87 5.05
CA GLY A 305 19.22 -7.12 5.47
C GLY A 305 18.96 -6.84 6.95
N LYS A 306 19.91 -7.16 7.84
CA LYS A 306 19.79 -6.88 9.28
C LYS A 306 19.71 -5.38 9.55
N GLN A 307 20.62 -4.61 8.95
CA GLN A 307 20.63 -3.16 9.09
C GLN A 307 19.36 -2.52 8.54
N TRP A 308 18.83 -3.04 7.42
CA TRP A 308 17.57 -2.57 6.89
C TRP A 308 16.43 -2.77 7.90
N ALA A 309 16.35 -3.96 8.51
CA ALA A 309 15.35 -4.29 9.53
C ALA A 309 15.46 -3.37 10.76
N GLU A 310 16.69 -3.14 11.25
CA GLU A 310 16.95 -2.30 12.42
C GLU A 310 16.58 -0.83 12.16
N VAL A 311 16.89 -0.30 10.99
CA VAL A 311 16.53 1.08 10.61
C VAL A 311 15.01 1.19 10.42
N PHE A 312 14.39 0.25 9.70
CA PHE A 312 12.95 0.22 9.45
C PHE A 312 12.13 0.11 10.75
N SER A 313 12.65 -0.57 11.77
CA SER A 313 11.96 -0.76 13.05
C SER A 313 11.83 0.52 13.88
N LYS A 314 12.62 1.55 13.58
CA LYS A 314 12.59 2.82 14.32
C LYS A 314 11.28 3.56 14.02
N TYR A 315 10.65 4.09 15.08
CA TYR A 315 9.43 4.92 14.99
C TYR A 315 8.28 4.24 14.24
N ASN A 316 8.08 2.94 14.49
CA ASN A 316 7.05 2.12 13.87
C ASN A 316 5.65 2.75 14.02
N SER A 317 4.99 3.06 12.89
CA SER A 317 3.61 3.55 12.85
C SER A 317 2.58 2.45 13.15
N GLY A 318 2.93 1.20 12.89
CA GLY A 318 1.97 0.10 12.92
C GLY A 318 0.94 0.16 11.80
N THR A 319 1.23 0.92 10.75
CA THR A 319 0.37 1.10 9.56
C THR A 319 1.10 0.60 8.33
N TYR A 320 0.34 0.18 7.31
CA TYR A 320 0.81 -0.53 6.14
C TYR A 320 1.65 -1.75 6.54
N ASN A 321 1.00 -2.65 7.27
CA ASN A 321 1.64 -3.81 7.85
C ASN A 321 1.96 -4.85 6.79
N ASN A 322 3.24 -5.15 6.61
CA ASN A 322 3.74 -5.98 5.51
C ASN A 322 4.70 -7.06 6.02
N GLN A 323 4.90 -8.09 5.18
CA GLN A 323 6.09 -8.90 5.18
C GLN A 323 7.04 -8.33 4.15
N TYR A 324 8.20 -7.86 4.56
CA TYR A 324 9.30 -7.44 3.69
C TYR A 324 10.31 -8.57 3.56
N MET A 325 10.74 -8.81 2.33
CA MET A 325 11.82 -9.73 1.98
C MET A 325 13.01 -8.90 1.52
N VAL A 326 14.07 -8.85 2.33
CA VAL A 326 15.31 -8.12 2.03
C VAL A 326 16.36 -9.12 1.59
N LEU A 327 16.62 -9.15 0.28
CA LEU A 327 17.56 -10.06 -0.36
C LEU A 327 18.88 -9.34 -0.61
N ASP A 328 19.98 -9.83 -0.04
CA ASP A 328 21.32 -9.30 -0.24
C ASP A 328 22.07 -10.06 -1.32
N LEU A 329 22.12 -9.49 -2.53
CA LEU A 329 22.77 -10.12 -3.68
C LEU A 329 24.31 -10.25 -3.54
N LYS A 330 24.92 -9.48 -2.65
CA LYS A 330 26.37 -9.59 -2.36
C LYS A 330 26.74 -10.89 -1.63
N LYS A 331 25.72 -11.56 -1.08
CA LYS A 331 25.84 -12.83 -0.35
C LYS A 331 25.50 -14.04 -1.23
N VAL A 332 25.22 -13.82 -2.50
CA VAL A 332 24.91 -14.87 -3.47
C VAL A 332 26.18 -15.23 -4.24
N ASN A 333 26.72 -16.42 -4.00
CA ASN A 333 27.86 -16.98 -4.71
C ASN A 333 27.35 -17.96 -5.76
N LEU A 334 27.12 -17.50 -6.97
CA LEU A 334 26.57 -18.33 -8.05
C LEU A 334 27.44 -19.58 -8.28
N ASN A 335 26.77 -20.71 -8.53
CA ASN A 335 27.33 -22.05 -8.68
C ASN A 335 28.06 -22.60 -7.42
N HIS A 336 27.91 -21.94 -6.25
CA HIS A 336 28.59 -22.36 -5.02
C HIS A 336 27.65 -22.38 -3.81
N SER A 337 27.16 -21.20 -3.36
CA SER A 337 26.42 -21.11 -2.10
C SER A 337 25.60 -19.82 -2.00
N LEU A 338 24.68 -19.81 -1.03
CA LEU A 338 24.14 -18.59 -0.44
C LEU A 338 24.78 -18.43 0.95
N ASP A 339 25.46 -17.32 1.18
CA ASP A 339 26.05 -17.04 2.49
C ASP A 339 24.97 -16.61 3.49
N GLU A 340 25.24 -16.78 4.79
CA GLU A 340 24.36 -16.30 5.84
C GLU A 340 24.11 -14.79 5.70
N GLY A 341 22.87 -14.36 5.90
CA GLY A 341 22.45 -12.99 5.69
C GLY A 341 21.97 -12.68 4.26
N THR A 342 21.89 -13.69 3.37
CA THR A 342 21.32 -13.49 2.02
C THR A 342 19.86 -13.06 2.07
N LEU A 343 19.04 -13.61 2.99
CA LEU A 343 17.62 -13.27 3.12
C LEU A 343 17.26 -12.92 4.55
N TYR A 344 16.72 -11.72 4.72
CA TYR A 344 16.01 -11.31 5.94
C TYR A 344 14.53 -11.13 5.66
N ILE A 345 13.69 -11.65 6.56
CA ILE A 345 12.25 -11.43 6.57
C ILE A 345 11.93 -10.49 7.71
N VAL A 346 11.21 -9.41 7.39
CA VAL A 346 10.86 -8.36 8.35
C VAL A 346 9.34 -8.18 8.32
N GLU A 347 8.69 -8.30 9.46
CA GLU A 347 7.24 -8.15 9.59
C GLU A 347 6.90 -7.16 10.69
N GLN A 348 5.93 -6.31 10.44
CA GLN A 348 5.46 -5.36 11.44
C GLN A 348 3.96 -5.50 11.71
N ILE A 349 3.59 -5.14 12.92
CA ILE A 349 2.23 -4.85 13.37
C ILE A 349 2.29 -3.62 14.31
N PRO A 350 1.18 -3.01 14.70
CA PRO A 350 1.23 -1.94 15.70
C PRO A 350 2.01 -2.38 16.93
N THR A 351 2.94 -1.54 17.37
CA THR A 351 3.87 -1.71 18.50
C THR A 351 4.99 -2.75 18.36
N TYR A 352 4.99 -3.55 17.29
CA TYR A 352 5.95 -4.65 17.19
C TYR A 352 6.49 -4.85 15.78
N VAL A 353 7.79 -5.03 15.68
CA VAL A 353 8.48 -5.45 14.45
C VAL A 353 9.29 -6.70 14.78
N GLU A 354 9.11 -7.74 13.98
CA GLU A 354 9.88 -8.98 14.07
C GLU A 354 10.69 -9.16 12.79
N TYR A 355 11.94 -9.56 12.93
CA TYR A 355 12.78 -9.88 11.80
C TYR A 355 13.70 -11.05 12.10
N SER A 356 13.97 -11.85 11.07
CA SER A 356 14.80 -13.03 11.18
C SER A 356 15.57 -13.30 9.89
N GLU A 357 16.72 -13.92 10.06
CA GLU A 357 17.56 -14.43 8.98
C GLU A 357 16.96 -15.76 8.46
N GLN A 358 16.72 -15.88 7.15
CA GLN A 358 16.03 -17.01 6.56
C GLN A 358 16.75 -17.63 5.35
N THR A 359 18.05 -17.42 5.22
CA THR A 359 18.86 -18.02 4.15
C THR A 359 18.81 -19.54 4.17
N ALA A 360 18.73 -20.17 5.35
CA ALA A 360 18.63 -21.63 5.48
C ALA A 360 17.36 -22.20 4.79
N ILE A 361 16.24 -21.48 4.86
CA ILE A 361 15.02 -21.86 4.12
C ILE A 361 15.22 -21.60 2.63
N LEU A 362 15.77 -20.44 2.25
CA LEU A 362 15.99 -20.08 0.85
C LEU A 362 16.93 -21.08 0.12
N ARG A 363 17.93 -21.61 0.82
CA ARG A 363 18.83 -22.68 0.28
C ARG A 363 18.08 -23.95 -0.12
N ARG A 364 16.85 -24.17 0.40
CA ARG A 364 15.99 -25.29 0.00
C ARG A 364 15.31 -25.07 -1.37
N GLY A 365 15.52 -23.89 -1.99
CA GLY A 365 15.14 -23.61 -3.36
C GLY A 365 14.22 -22.41 -3.54
N TYR A 366 13.42 -21.99 -2.57
CA TYR A 366 12.53 -20.85 -2.75
C TYR A 366 12.04 -20.24 -1.43
N TRP A 367 11.61 -18.97 -1.52
CA TRP A 367 10.82 -18.26 -0.53
C TRP A 367 9.58 -17.66 -1.19
N PRO A 368 8.35 -18.05 -0.79
CA PRO A 368 7.11 -17.46 -1.27
C PRO A 368 6.56 -16.46 -0.26
N SER A 369 5.78 -15.48 -0.73
CA SER A 369 5.01 -14.59 0.14
C SER A 369 3.64 -14.32 -0.46
N TYR A 370 2.58 -14.36 0.38
CA TYR A 370 1.19 -14.40 -0.06
C TYR A 370 0.21 -13.81 0.97
N ASN A 371 0.60 -12.72 1.66
CA ASN A 371 -0.23 -11.96 2.60
C ASN A 371 -0.62 -12.72 3.88
N ILE A 372 0.20 -13.64 4.30
CA ILE A 372 0.05 -14.35 5.58
C ILE A 372 1.39 -14.28 6.32
N PRO A 373 1.43 -13.79 7.57
CA PRO A 373 2.68 -13.64 8.32
C PRO A 373 3.42 -14.95 8.49
N PHE A 374 4.72 -14.91 8.33
CA PHE A 374 5.63 -16.02 8.58
C PHE A 374 5.96 -16.19 10.06
N HIS A 375 6.25 -15.06 10.76
CA HIS A 375 6.61 -15.10 12.17
C HIS A 375 5.40 -15.46 13.02
N GLU A 376 5.53 -16.47 13.84
CA GLU A 376 4.45 -17.03 14.65
C GLU A 376 3.78 -15.98 15.54
N LYS A 377 4.56 -15.11 16.17
CA LYS A 377 4.03 -14.07 17.04
C LYS A 377 3.23 -13.03 16.25
N VAL A 378 3.72 -12.60 15.09
CA VAL A 378 3.00 -11.69 14.20
C VAL A 378 1.71 -12.33 13.71
N TYR A 379 1.75 -13.58 13.27
CA TYR A 379 0.59 -14.37 12.85
C TYR A 379 -0.48 -14.47 13.95
N ASN A 380 -0.06 -14.85 15.17
CA ASN A 380 -0.97 -15.03 16.29
C ASN A 380 -1.59 -13.72 16.76
N TRP A 381 -0.79 -12.67 16.93
CA TRP A 381 -1.26 -11.37 17.42
C TRP A 381 -2.15 -10.67 16.41
N SER A 382 -1.89 -10.82 15.11
CA SER A 382 -2.73 -10.29 14.05
C SER A 382 -4.10 -10.95 13.96
N GLY A 383 -4.32 -12.11 14.63
CA GLY A 383 -5.63 -12.76 14.72
C GLY A 383 -5.91 -13.83 13.65
N TYR A 384 -4.92 -14.28 12.89
CA TYR A 384 -5.09 -15.32 11.86
C TYR A 384 -5.63 -16.66 12.40
N PRO A 385 -5.23 -17.17 13.60
CA PRO A 385 -5.79 -18.41 14.14
C PRO A 385 -7.31 -18.37 14.30
N ILE A 386 -7.86 -17.20 14.62
CA ILE A 386 -9.32 -17.02 14.74
C ILE A 386 -9.98 -17.11 13.37
N LEU A 387 -9.35 -16.57 12.32
CA LEU A 387 -9.87 -16.66 10.96
C LEU A 387 -9.83 -18.09 10.43
N VAL A 388 -8.75 -18.82 10.69
CA VAL A 388 -8.65 -20.25 10.31
C VAL A 388 -9.81 -21.04 10.90
N LYS A 389 -10.14 -20.80 12.18
CA LYS A 389 -11.31 -21.45 12.82
C LYS A 389 -12.65 -21.05 12.21
N LYS A 390 -12.80 -19.79 11.77
CA LYS A 390 -14.07 -19.25 11.28
C LYS A 390 -14.26 -19.43 9.77
N LEU A 391 -13.21 -19.25 8.98
CA LEU A 391 -13.27 -19.12 7.53
C LEU A 391 -12.49 -20.20 6.79
N GLY A 392 -11.72 -21.02 7.50
CA GLY A 392 -11.03 -22.17 6.93
C GLY A 392 -9.54 -21.96 6.65
N LEU A 393 -8.93 -22.99 6.08
CA LEU A 393 -7.49 -23.15 5.93
C LEU A 393 -6.82 -22.19 4.94
N ASP A 394 -7.60 -21.44 4.15
CA ASP A 394 -7.05 -20.44 3.24
C ASP A 394 -6.38 -19.25 3.97
N TYR A 395 -6.58 -19.14 5.29
CA TYR A 395 -5.91 -18.18 6.18
C TYR A 395 -4.73 -18.79 6.97
N SER A 396 -4.43 -20.08 6.77
CA SER A 396 -3.27 -20.73 7.38
C SER A 396 -2.03 -20.56 6.52
N TYR A 397 -0.86 -20.42 7.17
CA TYR A 397 0.40 -20.21 6.47
C TYR A 397 0.70 -21.32 5.45
N ASP A 398 0.60 -22.59 5.85
CA ASP A 398 0.98 -23.72 5.00
C ASP A 398 -0.10 -24.19 4.01
N LEU A 399 -1.38 -23.94 4.31
CA LEU A 399 -2.49 -24.56 3.59
C LEU A 399 -3.32 -23.58 2.78
N ALA A 400 -2.96 -22.31 2.77
CA ALA A 400 -3.53 -21.33 1.86
C ALA A 400 -3.37 -21.76 0.40
N SER A 401 -4.33 -21.43 -0.44
CA SER A 401 -4.35 -21.81 -1.86
C SER A 401 -3.06 -21.42 -2.58
N ARG A 402 -2.56 -20.19 -2.37
CA ARG A 402 -1.29 -19.72 -2.96
C ARG A 402 -0.07 -20.45 -2.42
N ALA A 403 -0.05 -20.79 -1.13
CA ALA A 403 1.04 -21.58 -0.55
C ALA A 403 1.16 -22.95 -1.22
N LYS A 404 0.02 -23.61 -1.44
CA LYS A 404 -0.03 -24.92 -2.11
C LYS A 404 0.40 -24.83 -3.57
N ILE A 405 -0.03 -23.81 -4.29
CA ILE A 405 0.31 -23.59 -5.72
C ILE A 405 1.81 -23.33 -5.83
N PHE A 406 2.38 -22.41 -5.04
CA PHE A 406 3.82 -22.15 -5.05
C PHE A 406 4.63 -23.41 -4.71
N ARG A 407 4.24 -24.17 -3.68
CA ARG A 407 4.93 -25.40 -3.28
C ARG A 407 4.91 -26.45 -4.39
N ARG A 408 3.79 -26.61 -5.09
CA ARG A 408 3.63 -27.55 -6.21
C ARG A 408 4.45 -27.13 -7.42
N ASP A 409 4.44 -25.84 -7.78
CA ASP A 409 4.88 -25.38 -9.09
C ASP A 409 6.25 -24.69 -9.10
N GLN A 410 6.82 -24.30 -7.96
CA GLN A 410 8.13 -23.65 -7.90
C GLN A 410 9.27 -24.51 -8.51
N GLY A 411 9.14 -25.83 -8.44
CA GLY A 411 10.12 -26.76 -9.05
C GLY A 411 10.15 -26.72 -10.58
N LYS A 412 9.11 -26.16 -11.22
CA LYS A 412 9.02 -25.97 -12.67
C LYS A 412 9.73 -24.71 -13.15
N VAL A 413 10.18 -23.86 -12.24
CA VAL A 413 10.91 -22.63 -12.55
C VAL A 413 12.38 -22.98 -12.80
N THR A 414 12.77 -22.90 -14.06
CA THR A 414 14.13 -23.22 -14.55
C THR A 414 14.79 -22.04 -15.26
N ASP A 415 14.00 -21.04 -15.65
CA ASP A 415 14.45 -19.88 -16.42
C ASP A 415 13.54 -18.66 -16.19
N MET A 416 13.83 -17.56 -16.87
CA MET A 416 13.08 -16.31 -16.76
C MET A 416 11.62 -16.47 -17.24
N GLU A 417 11.37 -17.24 -18.29
CA GLU A 417 10.02 -17.37 -18.85
C GLU A 417 9.12 -18.21 -17.92
N SER A 418 9.65 -19.29 -17.35
CA SER A 418 8.94 -20.08 -16.34
C SER A 418 8.72 -19.30 -15.05
N MET A 419 9.62 -18.36 -14.67
CA MET A 419 9.41 -17.45 -13.55
C MET A 419 8.30 -16.42 -13.84
N LYS A 420 8.28 -15.84 -15.03
CA LYS A 420 7.17 -14.98 -15.50
C LYS A 420 5.86 -15.76 -15.47
N TYR A 421 5.88 -17.01 -15.95
CA TYR A 421 4.69 -17.86 -16.02
C TYR A 421 4.08 -18.11 -14.65
N ILE A 422 4.85 -18.57 -13.65
CA ILE A 422 4.31 -18.86 -12.31
C ILE A 422 3.74 -17.62 -11.63
N MET A 423 4.36 -16.46 -11.82
CA MET A 423 3.90 -15.21 -11.21
C MET A 423 2.64 -14.63 -11.84
N ARG A 424 2.31 -15.07 -13.06
CA ARG A 424 1.06 -14.71 -13.78
C ARG A 424 0.00 -15.81 -13.70
N TYR A 425 0.29 -16.90 -13.01
CA TYR A 425 -0.55 -18.10 -12.99
C TYR A 425 -1.96 -17.83 -12.45
N ASN A 426 -2.94 -18.17 -13.28
CA ASN A 426 -4.35 -18.21 -12.92
C ASN A 426 -5.11 -19.24 -13.77
N ASN A 427 -5.20 -20.45 -13.27
CA ASN A 427 -6.04 -21.51 -13.87
C ASN A 427 -7.20 -21.87 -12.92
N TYR A 428 -7.90 -20.86 -12.40
CA TYR A 428 -8.85 -21.02 -11.31
C TYR A 428 -9.98 -22.03 -11.59
N LYS A 429 -10.36 -22.22 -12.85
CA LYS A 429 -11.44 -23.14 -13.23
C LYS A 429 -11.06 -24.61 -13.08
N GLN A 430 -9.78 -24.93 -13.25
CA GLN A 430 -9.31 -26.32 -13.29
C GLN A 430 -8.37 -26.67 -12.12
N ASP A 431 -7.73 -25.69 -11.51
CA ASP A 431 -6.84 -25.92 -10.39
C ASP A 431 -7.64 -26.28 -9.11
N PRO A 432 -7.42 -27.48 -8.54
CA PRO A 432 -8.16 -27.92 -7.35
C PRO A 432 -7.91 -27.02 -6.14
N TYR A 433 -6.76 -26.33 -6.07
CA TYR A 433 -6.45 -25.42 -4.96
C TYR A 433 -7.19 -24.09 -5.10
N SER A 434 -7.55 -23.68 -6.31
CA SER A 434 -8.32 -22.45 -6.54
C SER A 434 -9.82 -22.59 -6.23
N LYS A 435 -10.36 -23.81 -6.21
CA LYS A 435 -11.77 -24.10 -5.87
C LYS A 435 -12.77 -23.29 -6.71
N GLY A 436 -12.43 -22.96 -7.96
CA GLY A 436 -13.24 -22.14 -8.84
C GLY A 436 -13.23 -20.64 -8.56
N ASP A 437 -12.45 -20.18 -7.59
CA ASP A 437 -12.30 -18.76 -7.25
C ASP A 437 -11.13 -18.14 -8.00
N PRO A 438 -11.36 -17.09 -8.83
CA PRO A 438 -10.30 -16.45 -9.62
C PRO A 438 -9.27 -15.69 -8.79
N CYS A 439 -9.44 -15.59 -7.46
CA CYS A 439 -8.48 -14.98 -6.54
C CYS A 439 -7.76 -15.99 -5.63
N ASN A 440 -8.18 -17.24 -5.61
CA ASN A 440 -7.43 -18.32 -4.96
C ASN A 440 -6.29 -18.84 -5.87
N THR A 441 -5.46 -17.94 -6.37
CA THR A 441 -4.40 -18.21 -7.34
C THR A 441 -3.26 -17.20 -7.17
N ILE A 442 -2.17 -17.31 -7.96
CA ILE A 442 -0.99 -16.45 -7.83
C ILE A 442 -1.27 -15.02 -8.35
N CYS A 443 -2.07 -14.87 -9.40
CA CYS A 443 -2.43 -13.59 -10.00
C CYS A 443 -3.96 -13.49 -10.12
N CYS A 444 -4.60 -12.89 -9.14
CA CYS A 444 -6.06 -12.79 -9.02
C CYS A 444 -6.72 -12.03 -10.18
N ARG A 445 -7.90 -12.48 -10.59
CA ARG A 445 -8.79 -11.88 -11.58
C ARG A 445 -10.18 -11.69 -10.99
N GLU A 446 -10.34 -10.76 -10.01
CA GLU A 446 -11.64 -10.52 -9.34
C GLU A 446 -12.71 -10.02 -10.31
N ASP A 447 -12.31 -9.38 -11.41
CA ASP A 447 -13.20 -9.01 -12.49
C ASP A 447 -13.90 -10.20 -13.16
N LEU A 448 -13.40 -11.42 -12.94
CA LEU A 448 -13.99 -12.67 -13.41
C LEU A 448 -14.81 -13.42 -12.34
N ASN A 449 -14.96 -12.84 -11.13
CA ASN A 449 -15.79 -13.44 -10.10
C ASN A 449 -17.25 -13.53 -10.59
N SER A 450 -17.85 -14.73 -10.48
CA SER A 450 -19.19 -15.01 -11.02
C SER A 450 -20.32 -14.33 -10.25
N HIS A 451 -20.11 -14.05 -8.96
CA HIS A 451 -21.16 -13.52 -8.08
C HIS A 451 -21.06 -12.00 -7.90
N SER A 452 -19.86 -11.47 -7.77
CA SER A 452 -19.64 -10.05 -7.51
C SER A 452 -18.37 -9.57 -8.23
N PRO A 453 -18.38 -9.49 -9.58
CA PRO A 453 -17.22 -9.05 -10.32
C PRO A 453 -16.88 -7.60 -9.97
N SER A 454 -15.59 -7.32 -9.77
CA SER A 454 -15.12 -5.97 -9.53
C SER A 454 -13.77 -5.72 -10.23
N PRO A 455 -13.50 -4.46 -10.66
CA PRO A 455 -12.26 -4.13 -11.34
C PRO A 455 -11.10 -4.11 -10.35
N GLY A 456 -10.62 -5.29 -9.98
CA GLY A 456 -9.56 -5.49 -9.00
C GLY A 456 -8.86 -6.82 -9.16
N GLY A 457 -7.77 -6.98 -8.44
CA GLY A 457 -6.91 -8.14 -8.46
C GLY A 457 -5.49 -7.83 -8.89
N CYS A 458 -4.80 -8.80 -9.45
CA CYS A 458 -3.43 -8.68 -9.93
C CYS A 458 -3.38 -7.83 -11.20
N TYR A 459 -2.66 -6.72 -11.14
CA TYR A 459 -2.63 -5.75 -12.24
C TYR A 459 -1.24 -5.48 -12.79
N ASP A 460 -0.21 -6.06 -12.24
CA ASP A 460 1.13 -6.05 -12.81
C ASP A 460 1.96 -7.25 -12.32
N THR A 461 3.10 -7.46 -12.97
CA THR A 461 4.12 -8.39 -12.49
C THR A 461 5.50 -7.84 -12.84
N LYS A 462 6.43 -7.86 -11.89
CA LYS A 462 7.85 -7.51 -12.06
C LYS A 462 8.69 -8.74 -11.77
N VAL A 463 9.67 -9.01 -12.63
CA VAL A 463 10.57 -10.17 -12.52
C VAL A 463 11.99 -9.72 -12.82
N ALA A 464 12.92 -10.14 -12.00
CA ALA A 464 14.35 -9.99 -12.30
C ALA A 464 15.15 -11.20 -11.79
N ASP A 465 16.38 -11.28 -12.18
CA ASP A 465 17.40 -12.16 -11.64
C ASP A 465 18.62 -11.35 -11.17
N ILE A 466 19.62 -12.00 -10.65
CA ILE A 466 20.84 -11.35 -10.17
C ILE A 466 21.55 -10.56 -11.29
N TYR A 467 21.52 -11.05 -12.53
CA TYR A 467 22.19 -10.39 -13.67
C TYR A 467 21.45 -9.12 -14.12
N LEU A 468 20.12 -9.15 -14.10
CA LEU A 468 19.32 -7.96 -14.38
C LEU A 468 19.44 -6.94 -13.26
N ALA A 469 19.34 -7.39 -12.01
CA ALA A 469 19.41 -6.52 -10.86
C ALA A 469 20.75 -5.78 -10.72
N SER A 470 21.86 -6.44 -11.04
CA SER A 470 23.20 -5.81 -11.06
C SER A 470 23.31 -4.64 -12.04
N LYS A 471 22.36 -4.56 -13.00
CA LYS A 471 22.25 -3.49 -14.01
C LYS A 471 21.00 -2.63 -13.79
N TYR A 472 20.33 -2.73 -12.63
CA TYR A 472 19.07 -2.04 -12.30
C TYR A 472 17.95 -2.31 -13.32
N LYS A 473 17.92 -3.51 -13.91
CA LYS A 473 16.94 -3.92 -14.91
C LYS A 473 15.94 -4.91 -14.33
N ALA A 474 14.74 -4.90 -14.90
CA ALA A 474 13.71 -5.90 -14.63
C ALA A 474 12.83 -6.08 -15.86
N TYR A 475 12.14 -7.20 -15.96
CA TYR A 475 10.99 -7.33 -16.83
C TYR A 475 9.73 -6.94 -16.07
N ALA A 476 8.86 -6.17 -16.71
CA ALA A 476 7.58 -5.78 -16.11
C ALA A 476 6.45 -5.84 -17.15
N ILE A 477 5.27 -6.27 -16.70
CA ILE A 477 4.03 -6.27 -17.47
C ILE A 477 2.96 -5.53 -16.68
N SER A 478 2.17 -4.68 -17.34
CA SER A 478 1.01 -4.01 -16.76
C SER A 478 -0.28 -4.67 -17.23
N GLY A 479 -1.23 -4.79 -16.33
CA GLY A 479 -2.55 -5.33 -16.58
C GLY A 479 -2.79 -6.72 -16.00
N PRO A 480 -4.07 -7.12 -15.90
CA PRO A 480 -4.46 -8.43 -15.42
C PRO A 480 -3.96 -9.56 -16.31
N THR A 481 -3.75 -10.75 -15.73
CA THR A 481 -3.26 -11.90 -16.48
C THR A 481 -4.29 -12.41 -17.52
N VAL A 482 -3.81 -12.73 -18.70
CA VAL A 482 -4.58 -13.41 -19.77
C VAL A 482 -4.15 -14.88 -19.94
N GLN A 483 -3.32 -15.36 -19.02
CA GLN A 483 -2.76 -16.70 -19.08
C GLN A 483 -3.85 -17.78 -19.05
N GLY A 484 -3.60 -18.89 -19.75
CA GLY A 484 -4.57 -20.00 -19.82
C GLY A 484 -5.85 -19.67 -20.60
N GLY A 485 -5.81 -18.65 -21.47
CA GLY A 485 -6.97 -18.24 -22.26
C GLY A 485 -7.99 -17.39 -21.50
N LEU A 486 -7.59 -16.78 -20.39
CA LEU A 486 -8.44 -15.81 -19.71
C LEU A 486 -8.67 -14.57 -20.59
N PRO A 487 -9.86 -13.97 -20.54
CA PRO A 487 -10.20 -12.83 -21.39
C PRO A 487 -9.35 -11.61 -21.04
N VAL A 488 -9.05 -10.80 -22.05
CA VAL A 488 -8.45 -9.48 -21.88
C VAL A 488 -9.37 -8.62 -21.02
N PHE A 489 -8.80 -7.85 -20.09
CA PHE A 489 -9.56 -6.89 -19.30
C PHE A 489 -9.90 -5.66 -20.13
N HIS A 490 -11.18 -5.22 -20.06
CA HIS A 490 -11.69 -4.00 -20.70
C HIS A 490 -12.47 -3.17 -19.71
N TRP A 491 -12.26 -1.85 -19.71
CA TRP A 491 -12.99 -0.90 -18.87
C TRP A 491 -14.48 -0.80 -19.22
N SER A 492 -14.87 -1.09 -20.46
CA SER A 492 -16.27 -1.07 -20.90
C SER A 492 -17.20 -1.89 -19.99
N ARG A 493 -16.71 -2.94 -19.32
CA ARG A 493 -17.44 -3.71 -18.32
C ARG A 493 -17.60 -3.00 -16.97
N PHE A 494 -16.77 -1.96 -16.71
CA PHE A 494 -16.68 -1.23 -15.44
C PHE A 494 -16.61 0.29 -15.68
N ASN A 495 -17.40 0.79 -16.62
CA ASN A 495 -17.40 2.18 -17.11
C ASN A 495 -17.68 3.25 -16.02
N LYS A 496 -18.24 2.85 -14.87
CA LYS A 496 -18.46 3.72 -13.71
C LYS A 496 -17.20 3.91 -12.84
N THR A 497 -16.13 3.15 -13.09
CA THR A 497 -14.86 3.30 -12.38
C THR A 497 -14.01 4.32 -13.11
N LEU A 498 -13.48 5.33 -12.40
CA LEU A 498 -12.58 6.31 -12.98
C LEU A 498 -11.27 5.62 -13.41
N HIS A 499 -10.88 5.86 -14.66
CA HIS A 499 -9.68 5.30 -15.28
C HIS A 499 -9.05 6.27 -16.29
N GLU A 500 -9.19 7.57 -16.03
CA GLU A 500 -8.67 8.63 -16.90
C GLU A 500 -7.16 8.47 -17.12
N GLY A 501 -6.74 8.61 -18.38
CA GLY A 501 -5.34 8.44 -18.79
C GLY A 501 -4.86 6.99 -18.91
N MET A 502 -5.74 6.01 -18.70
CA MET A 502 -5.42 4.59 -18.82
C MET A 502 -5.86 4.02 -20.18
N PRO A 503 -5.20 2.96 -20.70
CA PRO A 503 -5.68 2.20 -21.86
C PRO A 503 -7.07 1.60 -21.60
N GLU A 504 -7.93 1.53 -22.63
CA GLU A 504 -9.25 0.89 -22.55
C GLU A 504 -9.16 -0.62 -22.33
N ALA A 505 -8.11 -1.25 -22.89
CA ALA A 505 -7.86 -2.69 -22.78
C ALA A 505 -6.41 -2.96 -22.36
N TYR A 506 -6.21 -4.05 -21.62
CA TYR A 506 -4.89 -4.44 -21.11
C TYR A 506 -4.46 -5.78 -21.71
N ASN A 507 -3.76 -5.71 -22.81
CA ASN A 507 -3.18 -6.86 -23.50
C ASN A 507 -1.73 -6.55 -23.91
N PHE A 508 -0.88 -6.38 -22.90
CA PHE A 508 0.53 -6.03 -23.07
C PHE A 508 1.43 -7.25 -22.87
N ASP A 509 2.64 -7.17 -23.40
CA ASP A 509 3.72 -8.11 -23.13
C ASP A 509 4.66 -7.60 -22.05
N PHE A 510 5.52 -8.48 -21.54
CA PHE A 510 6.62 -8.08 -20.69
C PHE A 510 7.60 -7.20 -21.46
N ILE A 511 7.90 -6.03 -20.90
CA ILE A 511 8.92 -5.13 -21.43
C ILE A 511 10.09 -5.02 -20.46
N THR A 512 11.28 -4.73 -21.01
CA THR A 512 12.48 -4.52 -20.19
C THR A 512 12.49 -3.10 -19.63
N MET A 513 12.45 -3.00 -18.32
CA MET A 513 12.73 -1.77 -17.57
C MET A 513 14.23 -1.64 -17.40
N LYS A 514 14.81 -0.54 -17.89
CA LYS A 514 16.26 -0.29 -17.85
C LYS A 514 16.53 1.20 -17.72
N PRO A 515 17.54 1.62 -16.94
CA PRO A 515 18.02 3.00 -16.99
C PRO A 515 18.58 3.31 -18.38
N ILE A 516 18.41 4.54 -18.81
CA ILE A 516 18.84 5.02 -20.15
C ILE A 516 19.94 6.08 -20.02
N LEU A 517 19.89 6.88 -18.92
CA LEU A 517 20.87 7.94 -18.62
C LEU A 517 22.05 7.40 -17.83
#